data_3451e0e54c3845e384608ef461eaaccd
#
_entry.id   3451e0e54c3845e384608ef461eaaccd
#
_cell.length_a   1.000
_cell.length_b   1.000
_cell.length_c   1.000
_cell.angle_alpha   90.00
_cell.angle_beta   90.00
_cell.angle_gamma   90.00
#
_symmetry.space_group_name_H-M   'P 1'
#
loop_
_entity.id
_entity.type
_entity.pdbx_description
1 polymer ?
#
loop_
_entity_poly.entity_id
_entity_poly.type
_entity_poly.pdbx_seq_one_letter_code
_entity_poly.pdbx_strand_id
1 'polypeptide(L)'
;MPFLQRTDKKDITIQEILYHQSGLPSWIPFYQEAIDKDSYDGRLFSARKDVHHPVQIGTTTWANPKFKFKSEYISPVKTGDYTVQICDSLWLNRSFRKVIEEKIAEAPLKQKRYVYSDVGFILLGMLVEQLAGMPMEAYLQREFYEPMGLEHTGYLPLRRLCQIGNCPFQQRPFL
;
A
#
# COMPACT_ATOMS: atom_id res chain seq x y z
N MET A 1 7.16 7.48 16.56
CA MET A 1 7.30 7.84 15.13
C MET A 1 7.55 9.34 15.01
N PRO A 2 8.71 9.79 14.50
CA PRO A 2 9.08 11.21 14.53
C PRO A 2 8.11 12.13 13.78
N PHE A 3 7.58 11.69 12.64
CA PHE A 3 6.69 12.50 11.80
C PHE A 3 5.33 12.82 12.45
N LEU A 4 4.90 12.08 13.48
CA LEU A 4 3.67 12.35 14.20
C LEU A 4 3.84 13.32 15.38
N GLN A 5 5.08 13.59 15.82
CA GLN A 5 5.35 14.36 17.06
C GLN A 5 4.86 15.81 17.02
N ARG A 6 4.72 16.38 15.81
CA ARG A 6 4.25 17.78 15.62
C ARG A 6 2.84 17.84 15.07
N THR A 7 2.06 16.77 15.25
CA THR A 7 0.67 16.68 14.76
C THR A 7 -0.29 16.44 15.93
N ASP A 8 -1.58 16.52 15.65
CA ASP A 8 -2.67 16.14 16.56
C ASP A 8 -2.67 14.64 16.94
N LYS A 9 -1.79 13.84 16.32
CA LYS A 9 -1.69 12.39 16.47
C LYS A 9 -0.58 11.95 17.43
N LYS A 10 0.18 12.88 18.01
CA LYS A 10 1.34 12.59 18.88
C LYS A 10 1.00 11.70 20.08
N ASP A 11 -0.24 11.80 20.60
CA ASP A 11 -0.69 11.11 21.81
C ASP A 11 -1.57 9.88 21.52
N ILE A 12 -1.62 9.41 20.26
CA ILE A 12 -2.29 8.16 19.92
C ILE A 12 -1.49 6.98 20.49
N THR A 13 -2.19 6.11 21.19
CA THR A 13 -1.60 4.90 21.77
C THR A 13 -1.73 3.69 20.83
N ILE A 14 -0.83 2.72 20.98
CA ILE A 14 -0.92 1.44 20.26
C ILE A 14 -2.25 0.74 20.55
N GLN A 15 -2.72 0.79 21.80
CA GLN A 15 -3.99 0.22 22.21
C GLN A 15 -5.18 0.81 21.45
N GLU A 16 -5.23 2.14 21.31
CA GLU A 16 -6.28 2.83 20.54
C GLU A 16 -6.28 2.43 19.06
N ILE A 17 -5.09 2.21 18.48
CA ILE A 17 -4.99 1.74 17.09
C ILE A 17 -5.50 0.31 16.98
N LEU A 18 -5.06 -0.61 17.86
CA LEU A 18 -5.47 -2.02 17.85
C LEU A 18 -6.97 -2.19 18.03
N TYR A 19 -7.61 -1.32 18.83
CA TYR A 19 -9.06 -1.33 19.04
C TYR A 19 -9.84 -0.49 18.02
N HIS A 20 -9.16 0.09 17.00
CA HIS A 20 -9.78 0.99 16.04
C HIS A 20 -10.48 2.20 16.67
N GLN A 21 -9.95 2.70 17.77
CA GLN A 21 -10.52 3.83 18.56
C GLN A 21 -9.63 5.07 18.55
N SER A 22 -8.63 5.11 17.67
CA SER A 22 -7.64 6.19 17.61
C SER A 22 -8.15 7.51 17.01
N GLY A 23 -9.29 7.50 16.32
CA GLY A 23 -9.80 8.67 15.58
C GLY A 23 -9.13 8.86 14.20
N LEU A 24 -8.23 7.97 13.81
CA LEU A 24 -7.64 7.98 12.47
C LEU A 24 -8.69 7.72 11.39
N PRO A 25 -8.52 8.26 10.17
CA PRO A 25 -9.42 7.96 9.06
C PRO A 25 -9.41 6.46 8.74
N SER A 26 -10.53 5.96 8.23
CA SER A 26 -10.65 4.55 7.84
C SER A 26 -9.65 4.19 6.75
N TRP A 27 -9.47 5.08 5.78
CA TRP A 27 -8.65 4.86 4.61
C TRP A 27 -8.14 6.18 4.01
N ILE A 28 -6.94 6.14 3.40
CA ILE A 28 -6.36 7.24 2.63
C ILE A 28 -5.92 6.66 1.27
N PRO A 29 -6.37 7.25 0.14
CA PRO A 29 -6.05 6.76 -1.19
C PRO A 29 -4.63 7.15 -1.63
N PHE A 30 -3.60 6.65 -0.98
CA PHE A 30 -2.19 6.98 -1.23
C PHE A 30 -1.80 6.80 -2.69
N TYR A 31 -2.36 5.80 -3.39
CA TYR A 31 -2.06 5.52 -4.79
C TYR A 31 -2.33 6.72 -5.71
N GLN A 32 -3.27 7.60 -5.35
CA GLN A 32 -3.59 8.79 -6.14
C GLN A 32 -2.43 9.78 -6.23
N GLU A 33 -1.53 9.76 -5.25
CA GLU A 33 -0.34 10.61 -5.26
C GLU A 33 0.69 10.16 -6.31
N ALA A 34 0.68 8.86 -6.66
CA ALA A 34 1.53 8.31 -7.71
C ALA A 34 0.94 8.45 -9.12
N ILE A 35 -0.29 8.95 -9.25
CA ILE A 35 -0.96 9.13 -10.54
C ILE A 35 -0.85 10.58 -11.00
N ASP A 36 -0.47 10.76 -12.25
CA ASP A 36 -0.49 12.04 -12.92
C ASP A 36 -1.93 12.39 -13.30
N LYS A 37 -2.51 13.34 -12.57
CA LYS A 37 -3.91 13.75 -12.74
C LYS A 37 -4.15 14.50 -14.05
N ASP A 38 -3.12 15.04 -14.66
CA ASP A 38 -3.21 15.77 -15.94
C ASP A 38 -3.10 14.81 -17.14
N SER A 39 -2.84 13.53 -16.89
CA SER A 39 -2.69 12.52 -17.94
C SER A 39 -4.02 11.97 -18.48
N TYR A 40 -5.14 12.24 -17.81
CA TYR A 40 -6.45 11.73 -18.20
C TYR A 40 -7.59 12.72 -17.85
N ASP A 41 -8.66 12.67 -18.62
CA ASP A 41 -9.84 13.50 -18.40
C ASP A 41 -10.84 12.82 -17.45
N GLY A 42 -11.49 13.63 -16.61
CA GLY A 42 -12.58 13.20 -15.75
C GLY A 42 -12.14 12.39 -14.52
N ARG A 43 -12.81 11.27 -14.27
CA ARG A 43 -12.54 10.40 -13.13
C ARG A 43 -11.65 9.22 -13.54
N LEU A 44 -10.84 8.73 -12.61
CA LEU A 44 -10.06 7.51 -12.81
C LEU A 44 -10.95 6.26 -12.83
N PHE A 45 -11.97 6.23 -11.99
CA PHE A 45 -12.90 5.10 -11.86
C PHE A 45 -14.36 5.52 -12.02
N SER A 46 -15.17 4.61 -12.56
CA SER A 46 -16.62 4.74 -12.71
C SER A 46 -17.32 3.48 -12.22
N ALA A 47 -18.54 3.63 -11.69
CA ALA A 47 -19.41 2.49 -11.36
C ALA A 47 -20.09 1.87 -12.59
N ARG A 48 -19.93 2.46 -13.76
CA ARG A 48 -20.52 2.00 -15.02
C ARG A 48 -19.51 2.07 -16.15
N LYS A 49 -19.62 1.14 -17.10
CA LYS A 49 -18.86 1.20 -18.35
C LYS A 49 -19.31 2.41 -19.19
N ASP A 50 -18.36 3.19 -19.64
CA ASP A 50 -18.58 4.28 -20.60
C ASP A 50 -17.36 4.42 -21.53
N VAL A 51 -17.37 5.44 -22.41
CA VAL A 51 -16.31 5.68 -23.40
C VAL A 51 -14.96 6.01 -22.75
N HIS A 52 -14.95 6.60 -21.56
CA HIS A 52 -13.73 6.92 -20.81
C HIS A 52 -13.29 5.80 -19.85
N HIS A 53 -14.21 4.90 -19.51
CA HIS A 53 -13.98 3.79 -18.56
C HIS A 53 -14.33 2.44 -19.22
N PRO A 54 -13.57 1.98 -20.24
CA PRO A 54 -13.85 0.72 -20.94
C PRO A 54 -13.35 -0.51 -20.21
N VAL A 55 -12.39 -0.37 -19.26
CA VAL A 55 -11.68 -1.48 -18.61
C VAL A 55 -12.34 -1.83 -17.30
N GLN A 56 -12.90 -3.04 -17.19
CA GLN A 56 -13.45 -3.55 -15.93
C GLN A 56 -12.33 -4.03 -15.02
N ILE A 57 -12.28 -3.49 -13.80
CA ILE A 57 -11.28 -3.82 -12.77
C ILE A 57 -11.90 -4.43 -11.51
N GLY A 58 -13.20 -4.46 -11.42
CA GLY A 58 -13.95 -5.05 -10.31
C GLY A 58 -15.38 -5.34 -10.73
N THR A 59 -16.17 -5.97 -9.85
CA THR A 59 -17.57 -6.37 -10.15
C THR A 59 -18.42 -5.19 -10.63
N THR A 60 -18.21 -4.01 -10.02
CA THR A 60 -18.96 -2.77 -10.31
C THR A 60 -18.01 -1.59 -10.53
N THR A 61 -16.79 -1.82 -10.97
CA THR A 61 -15.79 -0.76 -11.12
C THR A 61 -15.10 -0.85 -12.46
N TRP A 62 -15.08 0.26 -13.16
CA TRP A 62 -14.48 0.44 -14.47
C TRP A 62 -13.42 1.53 -14.41
N ALA A 63 -12.29 1.34 -15.10
CA ALA A 63 -11.16 2.26 -15.08
C ALA A 63 -10.97 3.00 -16.39
N ASN A 64 -10.44 4.22 -16.28
CA ASN A 64 -9.90 4.96 -17.40
C ASN A 64 -8.46 4.50 -17.66
N PRO A 65 -8.15 3.86 -18.80
CA PRO A 65 -6.82 3.31 -19.08
C PRO A 65 -5.80 4.38 -19.53
N LYS A 66 -6.22 5.63 -19.73
CA LYS A 66 -5.36 6.71 -20.22
C LYS A 66 -4.46 7.30 -19.14
N PHE A 67 -4.70 6.98 -17.85
CA PHE A 67 -3.89 7.50 -16.76
C PHE A 67 -2.42 7.09 -16.92
N LYS A 68 -1.54 7.95 -16.45
CA LYS A 68 -0.10 7.69 -16.34
C LYS A 68 0.34 7.78 -14.89
N PHE A 69 1.34 7.00 -14.54
CA PHE A 69 2.03 7.18 -13.27
C PHE A 69 3.03 8.34 -13.37
N LYS A 70 3.23 9.03 -12.26
CA LYS A 70 4.30 10.01 -12.12
C LYS A 70 5.65 9.27 -12.13
N SER A 71 6.53 9.66 -13.01
CA SER A 71 7.85 9.06 -13.14
C SER A 71 8.73 9.24 -11.91
N GLU A 72 8.46 10.23 -11.06
CA GLU A 72 9.14 10.41 -9.77
C GLU A 72 8.86 9.30 -8.76
N TYR A 73 7.73 8.61 -8.88
CA TYR A 73 7.33 7.54 -7.96
C TYR A 73 7.31 6.15 -8.58
N ILE A 74 7.03 6.02 -9.86
CA ILE A 74 6.87 4.72 -10.53
C ILE A 74 7.82 4.60 -11.71
N SER A 75 8.54 3.47 -11.76
CA SER A 75 9.42 3.10 -12.87
C SER A 75 9.06 1.71 -13.40
N PRO A 76 9.14 1.46 -14.73
CA PRO A 76 9.00 0.13 -15.30
C PRO A 76 10.24 -0.75 -15.05
N VAL A 77 11.33 -0.19 -14.56
CA VAL A 77 12.61 -0.88 -14.35
C VAL A 77 13.08 -0.67 -12.92
N LYS A 78 13.63 -1.72 -12.32
CA LYS A 78 14.33 -1.64 -11.03
C LYS A 78 15.64 -0.88 -11.23
N THR A 79 15.75 0.32 -10.66
CA THR A 79 16.95 1.16 -10.76
C THR A 79 17.01 2.19 -9.64
N GLY A 80 18.20 2.52 -9.15
CA GLY A 80 18.41 3.56 -8.14
C GLY A 80 17.50 3.36 -6.92
N ASP A 81 16.62 4.35 -6.70
CA ASP A 81 15.67 4.37 -5.57
C ASP A 81 14.36 3.61 -5.83
N TYR A 82 14.13 3.13 -7.06
CA TYR A 82 12.95 2.32 -7.42
C TYR A 82 13.20 0.85 -7.06
N THR A 83 13.05 0.54 -5.78
CA THR A 83 13.42 -0.76 -5.21
C THR A 83 12.25 -1.58 -4.71
N VAL A 84 11.08 -0.96 -4.49
CA VAL A 84 9.87 -1.64 -4.01
C VAL A 84 9.07 -2.15 -5.19
N GLN A 85 9.03 -3.45 -5.38
CA GLN A 85 8.28 -4.06 -6.48
C GLN A 85 6.78 -4.04 -6.19
N ILE A 86 6.00 -3.46 -7.12
CA ILE A 86 4.53 -3.45 -7.07
C ILE A 86 3.97 -4.65 -7.84
N CYS A 87 4.48 -4.89 -9.04
CA CYS A 87 4.18 -6.05 -9.88
C CYS A 87 5.39 -6.33 -10.80
N ASP A 88 5.27 -7.30 -11.72
CA ASP A 88 6.41 -7.78 -12.52
C ASP A 88 7.16 -6.70 -13.30
N SER A 89 6.49 -5.63 -13.69
CA SER A 89 7.07 -4.55 -14.51
C SER A 89 6.91 -3.15 -13.90
N LEU A 90 6.59 -3.04 -12.60
CA LEU A 90 6.45 -1.74 -11.94
C LEU A 90 7.16 -1.71 -10.58
N TRP A 91 7.95 -0.67 -10.40
CA TRP A 91 8.74 -0.44 -9.21
C TRP A 91 8.41 0.92 -8.62
N LEU A 92 8.12 0.94 -7.30
CA LEU A 92 7.88 2.14 -6.54
C LEU A 92 9.20 2.69 -5.98
N ASN A 93 9.36 3.99 -6.08
CA ASN A 93 10.45 4.70 -5.43
C ASN A 93 10.28 4.62 -3.91
N ARG A 94 11.33 4.25 -3.19
CA ARG A 94 11.33 4.17 -1.71
C ARG A 94 10.98 5.50 -1.04
N SER A 95 11.19 6.64 -1.70
CA SER A 95 10.79 7.96 -1.20
C SER A 95 9.27 8.11 -1.05
N PHE A 96 8.47 7.28 -1.71
CA PHE A 96 7.02 7.29 -1.60
C PHE A 96 6.53 7.04 -0.17
N ARG A 97 7.34 6.35 0.65
CA ARG A 97 7.06 6.22 2.10
C ARG A 97 6.87 7.58 2.76
N LYS A 98 7.68 8.57 2.39
CA LYS A 98 7.55 9.94 2.93
C LYS A 98 6.21 10.57 2.55
N VAL A 99 5.73 10.35 1.33
CA VAL A 99 4.40 10.80 0.90
C VAL A 99 3.30 10.18 1.77
N ILE A 100 3.40 8.88 2.08
CA ILE A 100 2.46 8.20 2.99
C ILE A 100 2.50 8.83 4.38
N GLU A 101 3.69 9.07 4.93
CA GLU A 101 3.89 9.70 6.25
C GLU A 101 3.28 11.11 6.29
N GLU A 102 3.51 11.93 5.27
CA GLU A 102 2.97 13.28 5.14
C GLU A 102 1.43 13.25 5.06
N LYS A 103 0.85 12.38 4.24
CA LYS A 103 -0.61 12.23 4.12
C LYS A 103 -1.27 11.77 5.42
N ILE A 104 -0.62 10.89 6.17
CA ILE A 104 -1.12 10.48 7.49
C ILE A 104 -1.01 11.66 8.47
N ALA A 105 0.09 12.40 8.45
CA ALA A 105 0.30 13.56 9.33
C ALA A 105 -0.74 14.66 9.08
N GLU A 106 -1.07 14.94 7.83
CA GLU A 106 -2.03 15.96 7.40
C GLU A 106 -3.49 15.55 7.60
N ALA A 107 -3.79 14.25 7.58
CA ALA A 107 -5.16 13.77 7.71
C ALA A 107 -5.81 14.21 9.04
N PRO A 108 -7.04 14.73 9.05
CA PRO A 108 -7.66 15.19 10.28
C PRO A 108 -7.94 14.04 11.24
N LEU A 109 -7.58 14.24 12.51
CA LEU A 109 -7.96 13.33 13.58
C LEU A 109 -9.42 13.57 13.97
N LYS A 110 -10.23 12.51 13.98
CA LYS A 110 -11.63 12.56 14.37
C LYS A 110 -11.80 12.20 15.85
N GLN A 111 -13.03 12.34 16.34
CA GLN A 111 -13.38 11.89 17.69
C GLN A 111 -13.03 10.42 17.89
N LYS A 112 -12.42 10.11 19.02
CA LYS A 112 -12.07 8.74 19.44
C LYS A 112 -13.34 7.92 19.65
N ARG A 113 -13.62 7.03 18.69
CA ARG A 113 -14.72 6.05 18.73
C ARG A 113 -14.34 4.88 17.85
N TYR A 114 -15.00 3.77 17.97
CA TYR A 114 -14.77 2.62 17.09
C TYR A 114 -15.08 2.98 15.63
N VAL A 115 -14.04 3.02 14.82
CA VAL A 115 -14.09 3.16 13.37
C VAL A 115 -12.94 2.34 12.81
N TYR A 116 -13.25 1.28 12.10
CA TYR A 116 -12.22 0.46 11.45
C TYR A 116 -11.28 1.33 10.60
N SER A 117 -9.97 1.18 10.80
CA SER A 117 -8.95 2.03 10.18
C SER A 117 -7.79 1.20 9.66
N ASP A 118 -7.64 1.15 8.33
CA ASP A 118 -6.44 0.62 7.66
C ASP A 118 -5.21 1.48 7.96
N VAL A 119 -5.41 2.81 8.08
CA VAL A 119 -4.32 3.75 8.38
C VAL A 119 -3.64 3.42 9.70
N GLY A 120 -4.41 3.01 10.70
CA GLY A 120 -3.88 2.56 11.99
C GLY A 120 -2.94 1.35 11.83
N PHE A 121 -3.33 0.35 11.04
CA PHE A 121 -2.53 -0.85 10.82
C PHE A 121 -1.31 -0.57 9.92
N ILE A 122 -1.40 0.37 8.99
CA ILE A 122 -0.22 0.86 8.25
C ILE A 122 0.79 1.48 9.22
N LEU A 123 0.34 2.31 10.19
CA LEU A 123 1.21 2.86 11.23
C LEU A 123 1.84 1.78 12.11
N LEU A 124 1.09 0.76 12.50
CA LEU A 124 1.64 -0.38 13.27
C LEU A 124 2.69 -1.14 12.46
N GLY A 125 2.46 -1.37 11.17
CA GLY A 125 3.46 -1.97 10.30
C GLY A 125 4.74 -1.15 10.23
N MET A 126 4.64 0.16 10.04
CA MET A 126 5.79 1.07 10.06
C MET A 126 6.52 1.06 11.41
N LEU A 127 5.78 0.93 12.52
CA LEU A 127 6.36 0.84 13.86
C LEU A 127 7.13 -0.46 14.06
N VAL A 128 6.57 -1.59 13.61
CA VAL A 128 7.26 -2.89 13.65
C VAL A 128 8.58 -2.82 12.89
N GLU A 129 8.59 -2.28 11.66
CA GLU A 129 9.81 -2.12 10.87
C GLU A 129 10.85 -1.24 11.58
N GLN A 130 10.39 -0.14 12.19
CA GLN A 130 11.26 0.77 12.93
C GLN A 130 11.90 0.09 14.14
N LEU A 131 11.15 -0.72 14.90
CA LEU A 131 11.62 -1.42 16.08
C LEU A 131 12.49 -2.62 15.73
N ALA A 132 12.12 -3.36 14.69
CA ALA A 132 12.85 -4.54 14.22
C ALA A 132 14.14 -4.19 13.45
N GLY A 133 14.25 -2.95 12.93
CA GLY A 133 15.37 -2.51 12.10
C GLY A 133 15.43 -3.20 10.73
N MET A 134 14.32 -3.81 10.28
CA MET A 134 14.23 -4.54 9.02
C MET A 134 12.82 -4.47 8.45
N PRO A 135 12.62 -4.76 7.13
CA PRO A 135 11.30 -4.86 6.52
C PRO A 135 10.41 -5.89 7.22
N MET A 136 9.09 -5.62 7.28
CA MET A 136 8.12 -6.46 8.00
C MET A 136 8.09 -7.90 7.46
N GLU A 137 8.20 -8.08 6.14
CA GLU A 137 8.25 -9.41 5.54
C GLU A 137 9.46 -10.23 6.00
N ALA A 138 10.62 -9.60 6.15
CA ALA A 138 11.83 -10.24 6.63
C ALA A 138 11.71 -10.59 8.13
N TYR A 139 11.13 -9.67 8.91
CA TYR A 139 10.90 -9.89 10.34
C TYR A 139 9.95 -11.06 10.58
N LEU A 140 8.80 -11.07 9.90
CA LEU A 140 7.80 -12.14 10.04
C LEU A 140 8.34 -13.50 9.56
N GLN A 141 9.12 -13.49 8.46
CA GLN A 141 9.76 -14.70 7.97
C GLN A 141 10.68 -15.32 9.03
N ARG A 142 11.59 -14.51 9.59
CA ARG A 142 12.60 -14.95 10.53
C ARG A 142 12.02 -15.36 11.89
N GLU A 143 11.10 -14.55 12.43
CA GLU A 143 10.65 -14.71 13.82
C GLU A 143 9.42 -15.62 13.94
N PHE A 144 8.65 -15.81 12.86
CA PHE A 144 7.41 -16.57 12.94
C PHE A 144 7.35 -17.71 11.92
N TYR A 145 7.49 -17.42 10.63
CA TYR A 145 7.17 -18.43 9.61
C TYR A 145 8.19 -19.55 9.55
N GLU A 146 9.50 -19.27 9.62
CA GLU A 146 10.56 -20.27 9.65
C GLU A 146 10.52 -21.13 10.93
N PRO A 147 10.46 -20.55 12.15
CA PRO A 147 10.35 -21.33 13.37
C PRO A 147 9.11 -22.22 13.45
N MET A 148 8.00 -21.79 12.81
CA MET A 148 6.75 -22.56 12.77
C MET A 148 6.70 -23.56 11.62
N GLY A 149 7.72 -23.66 10.76
CA GLY A 149 7.73 -24.52 9.58
C GLY A 149 6.73 -24.13 8.50
N LEU A 150 6.33 -22.87 8.40
CA LEU A 150 5.32 -22.39 7.46
C LEU A 150 5.93 -22.11 6.08
N GLU A 151 6.06 -23.13 5.24
CA GLU A 151 6.69 -23.01 3.93
C GLU A 151 5.83 -22.25 2.90
N HIS A 152 4.50 -22.27 3.05
CA HIS A 152 3.55 -21.69 2.09
C HIS A 152 2.91 -20.39 2.57
N THR A 153 3.35 -19.86 3.72
CA THR A 153 2.87 -18.60 4.28
C THR A 153 3.94 -17.51 4.14
N GLY A 154 3.54 -16.32 3.70
CA GLY A 154 4.49 -15.21 3.62
C GLY A 154 3.99 -14.05 2.78
N TYR A 155 4.75 -12.98 2.83
CA TYR A 155 4.58 -11.83 1.94
C TYR A 155 5.15 -12.14 0.55
N LEU A 156 4.67 -11.39 -0.44
CA LEU A 156 5.12 -11.47 -1.84
C LEU A 156 5.11 -12.92 -2.37
N PRO A 157 3.95 -13.60 -2.33
CA PRO A 157 3.83 -15.02 -2.64
C PRO A 157 4.36 -15.37 -4.05
N LEU A 158 4.24 -14.46 -5.02
CA LEU A 158 4.75 -14.65 -6.37
C LEU A 158 6.27 -14.81 -6.42
N ARG A 159 7.02 -14.16 -5.53
CA ARG A 159 8.48 -14.32 -5.46
C ARG A 159 8.90 -15.68 -4.90
N ARG A 160 8.10 -16.26 -4.02
CA ARG A 160 8.42 -17.55 -3.36
C ARG A 160 7.87 -18.74 -4.13
N LEU A 161 6.60 -18.67 -4.54
CA LEU A 161 5.89 -19.79 -5.17
C LEU A 161 6.24 -19.99 -6.64
N CYS A 162 6.62 -18.92 -7.37
CA CYS A 162 7.07 -19.05 -8.75
C CYS A 162 8.44 -19.72 -8.90
N GLN A 163 9.24 -19.78 -7.84
CA GLN A 163 10.50 -20.57 -7.84
C GLN A 163 10.28 -22.08 -7.74
N ILE A 164 9.08 -22.54 -7.37
CA ILE A 164 8.72 -23.95 -7.20
C ILE A 164 8.07 -24.56 -8.45
N GLY A 165 8.18 -23.90 -9.61
CA GLY A 165 7.96 -24.54 -10.93
C GLY A 165 6.52 -24.70 -11.41
N ASN A 166 5.48 -24.35 -10.65
CA ASN A 166 4.08 -24.33 -11.12
C ASN A 166 3.28 -23.22 -10.41
N CYS A 167 3.50 -21.98 -10.81
CA CYS A 167 2.70 -20.87 -10.27
C CYS A 167 1.36 -20.79 -11.01
N PRO A 168 0.23 -21.13 -10.38
CA PRO A 168 -1.09 -21.07 -11.04
C PRO A 168 -1.53 -19.64 -11.36
N PHE A 169 -0.78 -18.62 -10.89
CA PHE A 169 -1.06 -17.20 -11.12
C PHE A 169 -0.37 -16.62 -12.36
N GLN A 170 0.60 -17.31 -12.97
CA GLN A 170 1.26 -16.85 -14.20
C GLN A 170 0.38 -16.92 -15.45
N GLN A 171 -0.78 -17.59 -15.40
CA GLN A 171 -1.63 -17.79 -16.57
C GLN A 171 -2.80 -16.81 -16.70
N ARG A 172 -2.92 -15.82 -15.80
CA ARG A 172 -3.89 -14.75 -15.98
C ARG A 172 -3.16 -13.45 -16.28
N PRO A 173 -3.20 -12.95 -17.52
CA PRO A 173 -2.80 -11.58 -17.77
C PRO A 173 -3.74 -10.69 -16.94
N PHE A 174 -3.18 -9.92 -16.05
CA PHE A 174 -3.90 -8.78 -15.49
C PHE A 174 -4.10 -7.80 -16.65
N LEU A 175 -5.27 -7.86 -17.27
CA LEU A 175 -5.76 -6.86 -18.20
C LEU A 175 -5.97 -5.53 -17.50
#